data_84aeb793c1d37941a7f913d7630774a9
#
_entry.id   84aeb793c1d37941a7f913d7630774a9
#
_cell.length_a   1.000
_cell.length_b   1.000
_cell.length_c   1.000
_cell.angle_alpha   90.00
_cell.angle_beta   90.00
_cell.angle_gamma   90.00
#
_symmetry.space_group_name_H-M   'P 1'
#
loop_
_entity.id
_entity.type
_entity.pdbx_description
1 polymer ?
#
loop_
_entity_poly.entity_id
_entity_poly.type
_entity_poly.pdbx_seq_one_letter_code
_entity_poly.pdbx_strand_id
1 'polypeptide(L)'
;DVIVSELDRCKYDVAESELNKVKSLVSGRLKLRLEDTQFVSGWNLSQELSSSEIRSPEDVLRDIEAVTVPDVTKVARKYMTYDRMNISVVGPVGETSLV
;
A
#
# COMPACT_ATOMS: atom_id res chain seq x y z
N ASP A 1 -16.60 -4.72 13.87
CA ASP A 1 -16.15 -3.46 13.24
C ASP A 1 -15.69 -3.72 11.81
N VAL A 2 -16.30 -3.02 10.84
CA VAL A 2 -16.11 -3.27 9.40
C VAL A 2 -14.63 -3.11 8.99
N ILE A 3 -13.94 -2.09 9.51
CA ILE A 3 -12.53 -1.85 9.17
C ILE A 3 -11.65 -3.02 9.61
N VAL A 4 -11.85 -3.50 10.83
CA VAL A 4 -11.06 -4.61 11.38
C VAL A 4 -11.33 -5.90 10.60
N SER A 5 -12.59 -6.17 10.24
CA SER A 5 -12.95 -7.35 9.45
C SER A 5 -12.35 -7.32 8.04
N GLU A 6 -12.28 -6.14 7.39
CA GLU A 6 -11.63 -6.00 6.10
C GLU A 6 -10.11 -6.16 6.17
N LEU A 7 -9.46 -5.67 7.22
CA LEU A 7 -8.03 -5.92 7.47
C LEU A 7 -7.75 -7.41 7.70
N ASP A 8 -8.63 -8.10 8.43
CA ASP A 8 -8.50 -9.54 8.62
C ASP A 8 -8.72 -10.31 7.30
N ARG A 9 -9.68 -9.90 6.48
CA ARG A 9 -9.94 -10.50 5.17
C ARG A 9 -8.70 -10.50 4.28
N CYS A 10 -7.91 -9.45 4.28
CA CYS A 10 -6.67 -9.35 3.51
C CYS A 10 -5.63 -10.44 3.83
N LYS A 11 -5.74 -11.11 4.97
CA LYS A 11 -4.85 -12.20 5.37
C LYS A 11 -5.18 -13.54 4.70
N TYR A 12 -6.41 -13.69 4.18
CA TYR A 12 -6.93 -15.00 3.75
C TYR A 12 -7.67 -14.97 2.42
N ASP A 13 -8.32 -13.85 2.11
CA ASP A 13 -9.27 -13.75 1.00
C ASP A 13 -9.02 -12.47 0.19
N VAL A 14 -7.98 -12.50 -0.62
CA VAL A 14 -7.70 -11.47 -1.63
C VAL A 14 -7.92 -12.07 -3.00
N ALA A 15 -8.91 -11.56 -3.73
CA ALA A 15 -9.19 -12.02 -5.07
C ALA A 15 -8.13 -11.52 -6.07
N GLU A 16 -7.77 -12.36 -7.04
CA GLU A 16 -6.85 -11.97 -8.12
C GLU A 16 -7.35 -10.75 -8.90
N SER A 17 -8.68 -10.63 -9.07
CA SER A 17 -9.30 -9.48 -9.72
C SER A 17 -9.12 -8.18 -8.92
N GLU A 18 -9.15 -8.23 -7.60
CA GLU A 18 -8.88 -7.09 -6.72
C GLU A 18 -7.41 -6.66 -6.85
N LEU A 19 -6.49 -7.61 -6.82
CA LEU A 19 -5.07 -7.35 -7.00
C LEU A 19 -4.78 -6.69 -8.35
N ASN A 20 -5.33 -7.22 -9.43
CA ASN A 20 -5.15 -6.68 -10.78
C ASN A 20 -5.72 -5.26 -10.92
N LYS A 21 -6.86 -4.99 -10.29
CA LYS A 21 -7.46 -3.64 -10.24
C LYS A 21 -6.54 -2.65 -9.52
N VAL A 22 -5.97 -3.05 -8.39
CA VAL A 22 -5.03 -2.21 -7.63
C VAL A 22 -3.74 -1.98 -8.40
N LYS A 23 -3.17 -3.00 -9.03
CA LYS A 23 -2.00 -2.86 -9.92
C LYS A 23 -2.23 -1.84 -11.02
N SER A 24 -3.36 -1.95 -11.73
CA SER A 24 -3.72 -1.00 -12.78
C SER A 24 -3.87 0.43 -12.24
N LEU A 25 -4.49 0.60 -11.09
CA LEU A 25 -4.68 1.90 -10.46
C LEU A 25 -3.34 2.54 -10.06
N VAL A 26 -2.47 1.78 -9.37
CA VAL A 26 -1.16 2.28 -8.89
C VAL A 26 -0.25 2.60 -10.06
N SER A 27 -0.18 1.72 -11.06
CA SER A 27 0.63 1.92 -12.27
C SER A 27 0.15 3.14 -13.07
N GLY A 28 -1.16 3.29 -13.23
CA GLY A 28 -1.75 4.46 -13.89
C GLY A 28 -1.44 5.77 -13.17
N ARG A 29 -1.60 5.79 -11.84
CA ARG A 29 -1.27 6.97 -11.03
C ARG A 29 0.22 7.33 -11.07
N LEU A 30 1.10 6.34 -11.01
CA LEU A 30 2.54 6.58 -11.11
C LEU A 30 2.90 7.18 -12.47
N LYS A 31 2.39 6.64 -13.56
CA LYS A 31 2.62 7.16 -14.92
C LYS A 31 2.17 8.62 -15.05
N LEU A 32 0.99 8.97 -14.55
CA LEU A 32 0.50 10.35 -14.57
C LEU A 32 1.36 11.30 -13.73
N ARG A 33 1.82 10.86 -12.56
CA ARG A 33 2.70 11.68 -11.71
C ARG A 33 4.08 11.91 -12.31
N LEU A 34 4.57 11.03 -13.16
CA LEU A 34 5.84 11.19 -13.87
C LEU A 34 5.82 12.32 -14.91
N GLU A 35 4.65 12.84 -15.29
CA GLU A 35 4.51 14.04 -16.12
C GLU A 35 4.78 15.33 -15.32
N ASP A 36 4.73 15.28 -13.99
CA ASP A 36 5.01 16.41 -13.11
C ASP A 36 6.51 16.48 -12.77
N THR A 37 7.14 17.56 -13.20
CA THR A 37 8.59 17.79 -12.97
C THR A 37 8.94 17.90 -11.49
N GLN A 38 8.06 18.45 -10.66
CA GLN A 38 8.27 18.54 -9.21
C GLN A 38 8.26 17.15 -8.58
N PHE A 39 7.35 16.28 -9.02
CA PHE A 39 7.32 14.90 -8.56
C PHE A 39 8.60 14.14 -8.94
N VAL A 40 9.05 14.28 -10.20
CA VAL A 40 10.28 13.61 -10.68
C VAL A 40 11.50 14.09 -9.91
N SER A 41 11.62 15.40 -9.67
CA SER A 41 12.71 15.96 -8.87
C SER A 41 12.71 15.43 -7.44
N GLY A 42 11.53 15.40 -6.80
CA GLY A 42 11.36 14.85 -5.45
C GLY A 42 11.65 13.34 -5.37
N TRP A 43 11.26 12.61 -6.39
CA TRP A 43 11.56 11.18 -6.53
C TRP A 43 13.07 10.94 -6.54
N ASN A 44 13.80 11.61 -7.43
CA ASN A 44 15.24 11.46 -7.56
C ASN A 44 15.97 11.89 -6.28
N LEU A 45 15.59 13.03 -5.70
CA LEU A 45 16.17 13.52 -4.44
C LEU A 45 15.93 12.55 -3.29
N SER A 46 14.73 12.04 -3.15
CA SER A 46 14.38 11.08 -2.10
C SER A 46 15.19 9.80 -2.19
N GLN A 47 15.42 9.29 -3.39
CA GLN A 47 16.24 8.11 -3.60
C GLN A 47 17.71 8.35 -3.29
N GLU A 48 18.25 9.49 -3.71
CA GLU A 48 19.66 9.86 -3.43
C GLU A 48 19.92 9.98 -1.92
N LEU A 49 18.96 10.49 -1.16
CA LEU A 49 19.09 10.67 0.29
C LEU A 49 18.82 9.40 1.11
N SER A 50 17.97 8.53 0.62
CA SER A 50 17.40 7.43 1.44
C SER A 50 17.83 6.05 0.99
N SER A 51 18.36 5.88 -0.21
CA SER A 51 18.64 4.58 -0.80
C SER A 51 20.09 4.45 -1.24
N SER A 52 20.66 3.28 -1.02
CA SER A 52 21.97 2.90 -1.58
C SER A 52 21.90 2.58 -3.07
N GLU A 53 20.70 2.40 -3.62
CA GLU A 53 20.45 2.04 -5.01
C GLU A 53 19.32 2.89 -5.58
N ILE A 54 19.62 3.57 -6.68
CA ILE A 54 18.63 4.39 -7.40
C ILE A 54 17.80 3.47 -8.30
N ARG A 55 16.50 3.50 -8.10
CA ARG A 55 15.54 2.69 -8.89
C ARG A 55 14.79 3.58 -9.87
N SER A 56 14.72 3.14 -11.11
CA SER A 56 13.91 3.82 -12.12
C SER A 56 12.40 3.61 -11.86
N PRO A 57 11.53 4.50 -12.34
CA PRO A 57 10.08 4.27 -12.31
C PRO A 57 9.67 2.96 -13.01
N GLU A 58 10.37 2.57 -14.06
CA GLU A 58 10.16 1.32 -14.79
C GLU A 58 10.45 0.10 -13.93
N ASP A 59 11.50 0.15 -13.09
CA ASP A 59 11.81 -0.92 -12.15
C ASP A 59 10.69 -1.08 -11.11
N VAL A 60 10.19 0.04 -10.59
CA VAL A 60 9.07 0.02 -9.63
C VAL A 60 7.79 -0.52 -10.27
N LEU A 61 7.48 -0.12 -11.50
CA LEU A 61 6.32 -0.66 -12.23
C LEU A 61 6.44 -2.16 -12.46
N ARG A 62 7.62 -2.64 -12.81
CA ARG A 62 7.90 -4.09 -12.97
C ARG A 62 7.67 -4.86 -11.68
N ASP A 63 8.13 -4.32 -10.56
CA ASP A 63 7.93 -4.96 -9.26
C ASP A 63 6.45 -4.99 -8.85
N ILE A 64 5.71 -3.91 -9.11
CA ILE A 64 4.26 -3.87 -8.88
C ILE A 64 3.55 -4.96 -9.69
N GLU A 65 3.91 -5.11 -10.96
CA GLU A 65 3.33 -6.16 -11.82
C GLU A 65 3.68 -7.58 -11.34
N ALA A 66 4.86 -7.77 -10.76
CA ALA A 66 5.33 -9.06 -10.26
C ALA A 66 4.65 -9.50 -8.94
N VAL A 67 3.99 -8.60 -8.21
CA VAL A 67 3.30 -8.93 -6.96
C VAL A 67 2.21 -9.96 -7.18
N THR A 68 2.16 -10.98 -6.33
CA THR A 68 1.16 -12.05 -6.36
C THR A 68 0.22 -11.98 -5.14
N VAL A 69 -0.92 -12.66 -5.21
CA VAL A 69 -1.84 -12.79 -4.06
C VAL A 69 -1.13 -13.40 -2.85
N PRO A 70 -0.32 -14.47 -2.96
CA PRO A 70 0.47 -14.98 -1.85
C PRO A 70 1.40 -13.96 -1.21
N ASP A 71 2.00 -13.05 -1.99
CA ASP A 71 2.84 -11.98 -1.45
C ASP A 71 2.03 -11.02 -0.58
N VAL A 72 0.87 -10.61 -1.06
CA VAL A 72 -0.05 -9.72 -0.32
C VAL A 72 -0.47 -10.37 1.00
N THR A 73 -0.93 -11.61 0.97
CA THR A 73 -1.38 -12.32 2.17
C THR A 73 -0.25 -12.57 3.16
N LYS A 74 0.97 -12.84 2.69
CA LYS A 74 2.16 -13.00 3.53
C LYS A 74 2.47 -11.72 4.30
N VAL A 75 2.44 -10.57 3.62
CA VAL A 75 2.69 -9.26 4.24
C VAL A 75 1.56 -8.91 5.22
N ALA A 76 0.30 -9.13 4.83
CA ALA A 76 -0.84 -8.89 5.70
C ALA A 76 -0.77 -9.71 7.00
N ARG A 77 -0.45 -10.99 6.93
CA ARG A 77 -0.28 -11.86 8.11
C ARG A 77 0.87 -11.40 9.01
N LYS A 78 1.93 -10.86 8.45
CA LYS A 78 3.11 -10.40 9.20
C LYS A 78 2.86 -9.09 9.93
N TYR A 79 2.14 -8.15 9.33
CA TYR A 79 2.06 -6.78 9.82
C TYR A 79 0.68 -6.38 10.34
N MET A 80 -0.41 -6.96 9.82
CA MET A 80 -1.78 -6.63 10.23
C MET A 80 -2.23 -7.50 11.41
N THR A 81 -1.56 -7.34 12.56
CA THR A 81 -1.87 -8.09 13.78
C THR A 81 -2.46 -7.16 14.83
N TYR A 82 -3.34 -7.69 15.69
CA TYR A 82 -4.05 -6.88 16.70
C TYR A 82 -3.10 -6.22 17.71
N ASP A 83 -2.00 -6.90 18.06
CA ASP A 83 -0.97 -6.40 18.97
C ASP A 83 -0.21 -5.18 18.43
N ARG A 84 -0.30 -4.93 17.14
CA ARG A 84 0.32 -3.78 16.46
C ARG A 84 -0.65 -2.72 16.00
N MET A 85 -1.95 -2.94 16.27
CA MET A 85 -2.99 -2.01 15.83
C MET A 85 -3.09 -0.82 16.79
N ASN A 86 -3.04 0.39 16.21
CA ASN A 86 -3.32 1.63 16.92
C ASN A 86 -4.52 2.31 16.26
N ILE A 87 -5.45 2.78 17.09
CA ILE A 87 -6.66 3.45 16.61
C ILE A 87 -6.63 4.90 17.09
N SER A 88 -6.79 5.85 16.18
CA SER A 88 -6.98 7.26 16.47
C SER A 88 -8.24 7.74 15.77
N VAL A 89 -9.16 8.33 16.53
CA VAL A 89 -10.45 8.79 16.00
C VAL A 89 -10.70 10.21 16.44
N VAL A 90 -11.18 11.02 15.51
CA VAL A 90 -11.65 12.39 15.77
C VAL A 90 -13.11 12.47 15.32
N GLY A 91 -14.02 12.74 16.26
CA GLY A 91 -15.46 12.84 15.96
C GLY A 91 -16.32 12.69 17.22
N PRO A 92 -17.64 12.77 17.08
CA PRO A 92 -18.59 12.61 18.18
C PRO A 92 -18.81 11.11 18.50
N VAL A 93 -17.76 10.43 18.91
CA VAL A 93 -17.78 8.99 19.26
C VAL A 93 -17.42 8.80 20.73
N GLY A 94 -18.16 7.93 21.43
CA GLY A 94 -17.84 7.53 22.81
C GLY A 94 -16.74 6.47 22.83
N GLU A 95 -15.98 6.40 23.91
CA GLU A 95 -14.85 5.47 24.11
C GLU A 95 -15.24 3.99 23.92
N THR A 96 -16.49 3.63 24.23
CA THR A 96 -17.00 2.25 24.16
C THR A 96 -17.37 1.76 22.76
N SER A 97 -17.36 2.61 21.74
CA SER A 97 -17.78 2.27 20.38
C SER A 97 -16.63 1.90 19.44
N LEU A 98 -15.41 1.84 19.95
CA LEU A 98 -14.21 1.64 19.10
C LEU A 98 -13.64 0.20 19.15
N VAL A 99 -14.12 -0.64 20.05
CA VAL A 99 -13.63 -2.01 20.23
C VAL A 99 -14.71 -3.03 19.88
#